data_1d3b1302983043278b3b2a103f045a63
#
_entry.id   1d3b1302983043278b3b2a103f045a63
#
_cell.length_a   1.000
_cell.length_b   1.000
_cell.length_c   1.000
_cell.angle_alpha   90.00
_cell.angle_beta   90.00
_cell.angle_gamma   90.00
#
_symmetry.space_group_name_H-M   'P 1'
#
loop_
_entity.id
_entity.type
_entity.pdbx_description
1 polymer ?
#
loop_
_entity_poly.entity_id
_entity_poly.type
_entity_poly.pdbx_seq_one_letter_code
_entity_poly.pdbx_strand_id
1 'polypeptide(L)'
;MVTFYSFCWSVIISSIFVLALYFLRKKTFFILIFGVPILLLLFTFSLVRMLIPFEFSYQKVIHDKYLYAALMYPYILAGKHQSFLLSIIIGVWIIGSCFFFYRFFRKASSAYTYLKKIDKQSSDRIITILSRIDTKSKLSVYGSSTIETPFLAGLFRPTIYIPAYEYTEEQLYYILLHEYTHYKNKDLWVKLLCNLFCIVFWWNPIIYLLPKDLNAILELKCDATLAKELTEEEQVSYLDTILFTLHCMNSNNKAHTDKLSFTTAFVRPIDNLNKQRFHYLTKSIKKHNWISSFSKFIIVCLLCLVFLSSYYFLLQPSYEPSHEDLWDEETGNILDSSNSYLIQKDKDSYYVYYDNELIGEIPAEDVDSGYCDLPIKRKK
;
A
#
# COMPACT_ATOMS: atom_id res chain seq x y z
N MET A 1 8.62 19.48 -4.49
CA MET A 1 7.30 20.16 -4.56
C MET A 1 6.22 19.08 -4.70
N VAL A 2 4.97 19.32 -4.33
CA VAL A 2 3.87 18.39 -4.61
C VAL A 2 2.95 19.07 -5.60
N THR A 3 2.82 18.48 -6.77
CA THR A 3 1.93 18.94 -7.84
C THR A 3 0.77 17.98 -8.01
N PHE A 4 -0.28 18.38 -8.69
CA PHE A 4 -1.39 17.49 -9.03
C PHE A 4 -0.92 16.30 -9.88
N TYR A 5 0.01 16.52 -10.79
CA TYR A 5 0.58 15.47 -11.65
C TYR A 5 1.39 14.46 -10.87
N SER A 6 2.24 14.92 -9.93
CA SER A 6 3.01 14.03 -9.06
C SER A 6 2.10 13.19 -8.17
N PHE A 7 0.97 13.75 -7.72
CA PHE A 7 -0.05 13.00 -6.97
C PHE A 7 -0.72 11.93 -7.84
N CYS A 8 -1.22 12.28 -9.04
CA CYS A 8 -1.84 11.32 -9.95
C CYS A 8 -0.86 10.19 -10.33
N TRP A 9 0.38 10.54 -10.67
CA TRP A 9 1.43 9.57 -10.98
C TRP A 9 1.72 8.65 -9.81
N SER A 10 1.78 9.19 -8.61
CA SER A 10 1.96 8.46 -7.35
C SER A 10 0.87 7.42 -7.13
N VAL A 11 -0.38 7.78 -7.36
CA VAL A 11 -1.53 6.89 -7.26
C VAL A 11 -1.46 5.75 -8.28
N ILE A 12 -1.11 6.05 -9.53
CA ILE A 12 -0.97 5.04 -10.59
C ILE A 12 0.11 4.03 -10.23
N ILE A 13 1.31 4.50 -9.89
CA ILE A 13 2.44 3.63 -9.54
C ILE A 13 2.13 2.80 -8.27
N SER A 14 1.57 3.44 -7.23
CA SER A 14 1.15 2.71 -6.02
C SER A 14 0.13 1.62 -6.35
N SER A 15 -0.84 1.92 -7.21
CA SER A 15 -1.85 0.93 -7.65
C SER A 15 -1.22 -0.23 -8.42
N ILE A 16 -0.19 0.02 -9.23
CA ILE A 16 0.58 -1.04 -9.91
C ILE A 16 1.30 -1.91 -8.87
N PHE A 17 1.93 -1.34 -7.83
CA PHE A 17 2.55 -2.12 -6.76
C PHE A 17 1.53 -2.96 -5.98
N VAL A 18 0.34 -2.43 -5.70
CA VAL A 18 -0.74 -3.19 -5.04
C VAL A 18 -1.20 -4.37 -5.91
N LEU A 19 -1.38 -4.16 -7.22
CA LEU A 19 -1.74 -5.23 -8.15
C LEU A 19 -0.63 -6.28 -8.26
N ALA A 20 0.64 -5.85 -8.35
CA ALA A 20 1.78 -6.75 -8.35
C ALA A 20 1.81 -7.60 -7.07
N LEU A 21 1.61 -6.97 -5.91
CA LEU A 21 1.49 -7.67 -4.63
C LEU A 21 0.39 -8.72 -4.65
N TYR A 22 -0.82 -8.35 -5.09
CA TYR A 22 -1.97 -9.24 -5.18
C TYR A 22 -1.71 -10.47 -6.06
N PHE A 23 -1.14 -10.28 -7.26
CA PHE A 23 -0.84 -11.39 -8.16
C PHE A 23 0.30 -12.27 -7.65
N LEU A 24 1.39 -11.67 -7.13
CA LEU A 24 2.54 -12.41 -6.64
C LEU A 24 2.22 -13.19 -5.37
N ARG A 25 1.44 -12.61 -4.45
CA ARG A 25 0.99 -13.31 -3.24
C ARG A 25 0.17 -14.57 -3.56
N LYS A 26 -0.65 -14.55 -4.61
CA LYS A 26 -1.44 -15.73 -5.01
C LYS A 26 -0.59 -16.88 -5.55
N LYS A 27 0.63 -16.61 -6.01
CA LYS A 27 1.53 -17.61 -6.58
C LYS A 27 2.36 -18.27 -5.48
N THR A 28 1.96 -19.47 -5.06
CA THR A 28 2.68 -20.27 -4.04
C THR A 28 4.15 -20.45 -4.41
N PHE A 29 4.46 -20.70 -5.68
CA PHE A 29 5.82 -20.83 -6.18
C PHE A 29 6.67 -19.59 -5.88
N PHE A 30 6.12 -18.37 -6.07
CA PHE A 30 6.82 -17.14 -5.78
C PHE A 30 7.16 -17.00 -4.28
N ILE A 31 6.19 -17.30 -3.41
CA ILE A 31 6.38 -17.25 -1.95
C ILE A 31 7.45 -18.23 -1.50
N LEU A 32 7.47 -19.45 -2.09
CA LEU A 32 8.42 -20.49 -1.74
C LEU A 32 9.86 -20.17 -2.17
N ILE A 33 10.06 -19.44 -3.27
CA ILE A 33 11.40 -19.09 -3.77
C ILE A 33 11.90 -17.83 -3.09
N PHE A 34 11.10 -16.77 -3.10
CA PHE A 34 11.52 -15.43 -2.72
C PHE A 34 11.21 -15.09 -1.26
N GLY A 35 10.25 -15.80 -0.66
CA GLY A 35 9.88 -15.62 0.73
C GLY A 35 8.95 -14.43 0.99
N VAL A 36 8.52 -14.32 2.24
CA VAL A 36 7.60 -13.29 2.73
C VAL A 36 8.20 -11.86 2.75
N PRO A 37 9.51 -11.66 2.99
CA PRO A 37 10.08 -10.31 3.05
C PRO A 37 9.89 -9.49 1.77
N ILE A 38 9.91 -10.12 0.60
CA ILE A 38 9.68 -9.42 -0.69
C ILE A 38 8.25 -8.93 -0.82
N LEU A 39 7.27 -9.69 -0.34
CA LEU A 39 5.88 -9.26 -0.30
C LEU A 39 5.67 -8.07 0.66
N LEU A 40 6.34 -8.09 1.82
CA LEU A 40 6.33 -6.96 2.76
C LEU A 40 6.99 -5.71 2.16
N LEU A 41 8.06 -5.87 1.40
CA LEU A 41 8.72 -4.78 0.69
C LEU A 41 7.79 -4.14 -0.35
N LEU A 42 7.11 -4.95 -1.17
CA LEU A 42 6.12 -4.46 -2.13
C LEU A 42 4.95 -3.74 -1.45
N PHE A 43 4.47 -4.29 -0.33
CA PHE A 43 3.45 -3.66 0.49
C PHE A 43 3.93 -2.28 0.99
N THR A 44 5.12 -2.21 1.54
CA THR A 44 5.72 -0.96 2.03
C THR A 44 5.91 0.05 0.89
N PHE A 45 6.40 -0.39 -0.27
CA PHE A 45 6.58 0.47 -1.44
C PHE A 45 5.26 1.05 -1.93
N SER A 46 4.17 0.24 -1.94
CA SER A 46 2.85 0.74 -2.33
C SER A 46 2.35 1.85 -1.39
N LEU A 47 2.54 1.69 -0.06
CA LEU A 47 2.15 2.72 0.91
C LEU A 47 3.02 3.97 0.81
N VAL A 48 4.33 3.81 0.80
CA VAL A 48 5.30 4.92 0.78
C VAL A 48 5.11 5.76 -0.49
N ARG A 49 4.97 5.12 -1.65
CA ARG A 49 4.81 5.83 -2.92
C ARG A 49 3.54 6.67 -2.97
N MET A 50 2.46 6.19 -2.34
CA MET A 50 1.19 6.89 -2.30
C MET A 50 1.16 8.03 -1.28
N LEU A 51 1.87 7.86 -0.14
CA LEU A 51 1.97 8.89 0.91
C LEU A 51 2.95 10.01 0.58
N ILE A 52 3.95 9.72 -0.28
CA ILE A 52 5.05 10.63 -0.60
C ILE A 52 5.03 10.94 -2.11
N PRO A 53 4.10 11.79 -2.60
CA PRO A 53 4.03 12.18 -4.00
C PRO A 53 4.96 13.35 -4.32
N PHE A 54 6.21 13.32 -3.82
CA PHE A 54 7.15 14.41 -4.04
C PHE A 54 7.69 14.44 -5.47
N GLU A 55 7.87 15.66 -5.96
CA GLU A 55 8.50 16.02 -7.21
C GLU A 55 9.87 16.61 -6.93
N PHE A 56 10.87 16.06 -7.60
CA PHE A 56 12.26 16.48 -7.47
C PHE A 56 12.69 17.23 -8.73
N SER A 57 13.57 18.22 -8.62
CA SER A 57 14.03 19.05 -9.72
C SER A 57 14.80 18.32 -10.83
N TYR A 58 15.28 17.10 -10.55
CA TYR A 58 16.03 16.27 -11.51
C TYR A 58 15.14 15.21 -12.21
N GLN A 59 13.82 15.30 -12.10
CA GLN A 59 12.91 14.34 -12.72
C GLN A 59 12.89 14.55 -14.24
N LYS A 60 12.88 13.42 -14.98
CA LYS A 60 12.63 13.44 -16.41
C LYS A 60 11.14 13.46 -16.66
N VAL A 61 10.66 14.56 -17.23
CA VAL A 61 9.26 14.71 -17.61
C VAL A 61 9.01 13.97 -18.92
N ILE A 62 7.97 13.15 -18.93
CA ILE A 62 7.47 12.47 -20.12
C ILE A 62 6.16 13.18 -20.50
N HIS A 63 6.14 13.80 -21.67
CA HIS A 63 4.97 14.50 -22.17
C HIS A 63 4.02 13.51 -22.87
N ASP A 64 2.76 13.47 -22.43
CA ASP A 64 1.71 12.64 -23.04
C ASP A 64 0.47 13.47 -23.37
N LYS A 65 0.03 13.38 -24.65
CA LYS A 65 -1.14 14.12 -25.15
C LYS A 65 -2.48 13.51 -24.68
N TYR A 66 -2.57 12.20 -24.54
CA TYR A 66 -3.84 11.50 -24.35
C TYR A 66 -4.26 11.40 -22.87
N LEU A 67 -3.31 11.07 -22.00
CA LEU A 67 -3.58 10.93 -20.57
C LEU A 67 -3.94 12.27 -19.94
N TYR A 68 -3.33 13.33 -20.45
CA TYR A 68 -3.61 14.69 -20.01
C TYR A 68 -5.05 15.11 -20.30
N ALA A 69 -5.50 14.91 -21.54
CA ALA A 69 -6.85 15.27 -21.92
C ALA A 69 -7.90 14.60 -21.03
N ALA A 70 -7.70 13.32 -20.69
CA ALA A 70 -8.64 12.57 -19.84
C ALA A 70 -8.67 13.08 -18.37
N LEU A 71 -7.51 13.41 -17.80
CA LEU A 71 -7.38 13.83 -16.39
C LEU A 71 -7.68 15.31 -16.18
N MET A 72 -7.34 16.15 -17.16
CA MET A 72 -7.45 17.61 -17.05
C MET A 72 -8.70 18.19 -17.72
N TYR A 73 -9.38 17.44 -18.55
CA TYR A 73 -10.59 17.93 -19.23
C TYR A 73 -11.63 18.54 -18.27
N PRO A 74 -11.95 17.94 -17.10
CA PRO A 74 -12.86 18.56 -16.14
C PRO A 74 -12.31 19.87 -15.54
N TYR A 75 -11.00 19.96 -15.36
CA TYR A 75 -10.33 21.12 -14.79
C TYR A 75 -10.25 22.29 -15.80
N ILE A 76 -9.99 21.99 -17.06
CA ILE A 76 -10.00 22.96 -18.18
C ILE A 76 -11.42 23.48 -18.39
N LEU A 77 -12.44 22.58 -18.39
CA LEU A 77 -13.84 22.99 -18.50
C LEU A 77 -14.29 23.93 -17.37
N ALA A 78 -13.69 23.81 -16.19
CA ALA A 78 -14.01 24.67 -15.05
C ALA A 78 -13.57 26.13 -15.26
N GLY A 79 -12.60 26.41 -16.15
CA GLY A 79 -12.13 27.76 -16.48
C GLY A 79 -11.88 28.61 -15.24
N LYS A 80 -12.55 29.76 -15.13
CA LYS A 80 -12.45 30.69 -13.98
C LYS A 80 -12.92 30.09 -12.64
N HIS A 81 -13.60 28.92 -12.64
CA HIS A 81 -14.13 28.26 -11.44
C HIS A 81 -13.25 27.12 -10.92
N GLN A 82 -11.99 27.04 -11.31
CA GLN A 82 -11.04 25.98 -10.93
C GLN A 82 -10.89 25.84 -9.41
N SER A 83 -10.77 26.95 -8.68
CA SER A 83 -10.66 26.95 -7.21
C SER A 83 -11.92 26.42 -6.53
N PHE A 84 -13.09 26.72 -7.09
CA PHE A 84 -14.38 26.20 -6.60
C PHE A 84 -14.50 24.68 -6.85
N LEU A 85 -14.14 24.21 -8.04
CA LEU A 85 -14.11 22.79 -8.35
C LEU A 85 -13.18 22.01 -7.42
N LEU A 86 -11.97 22.53 -7.18
CA LEU A 86 -11.01 21.93 -6.26
C LEU A 86 -11.58 21.84 -4.83
N SER A 87 -12.26 22.89 -4.38
CA SER A 87 -12.91 22.91 -3.07
C SER A 87 -14.01 21.84 -2.95
N ILE A 88 -14.79 21.63 -4.01
CA ILE A 88 -15.79 20.55 -4.07
C ILE A 88 -15.11 19.18 -3.97
N ILE A 89 -14.07 18.92 -4.75
CA ILE A 89 -13.34 17.66 -4.74
C ILE A 89 -12.79 17.36 -3.34
N ILE A 90 -12.16 18.34 -2.71
CA ILE A 90 -11.63 18.23 -1.35
C ILE A 90 -12.79 17.97 -0.36
N GLY A 91 -13.91 18.69 -0.50
CA GLY A 91 -15.10 18.52 0.34
C GLY A 91 -15.65 17.09 0.24
N VAL A 92 -15.82 16.56 -0.97
CA VAL A 92 -16.26 15.18 -1.21
C VAL A 92 -15.27 14.18 -0.61
N TRP A 93 -13.96 14.42 -0.78
CA TRP A 93 -12.93 13.57 -0.21
C TRP A 93 -12.98 13.53 1.32
N ILE A 94 -13.14 14.68 1.99
CA ILE A 94 -13.25 14.77 3.45
C ILE A 94 -14.51 14.06 3.94
N ILE A 95 -15.67 14.32 3.30
CA ILE A 95 -16.96 13.70 3.68
C ILE A 95 -16.86 12.18 3.54
N GLY A 96 -16.32 11.68 2.43
CA GLY A 96 -16.11 10.26 2.22
C GLY A 96 -15.17 9.65 3.26
N SER A 97 -14.04 10.30 3.55
CA SER A 97 -13.10 9.84 4.57
C SER A 97 -13.74 9.80 5.97
N CYS A 98 -14.51 10.81 6.34
CA CYS A 98 -15.27 10.83 7.60
C CYS A 98 -16.30 9.70 7.67
N PHE A 99 -17.01 9.43 6.57
CA PHE A 99 -17.98 8.32 6.48
C PHE A 99 -17.30 6.96 6.67
N PHE A 100 -16.18 6.71 5.99
CA PHE A 100 -15.45 5.45 6.13
C PHE A 100 -14.78 5.33 7.51
N PHE A 101 -14.30 6.43 8.08
CA PHE A 101 -13.79 6.46 9.45
C PHE A 101 -14.88 6.13 10.47
N TYR A 102 -16.08 6.69 10.33
CA TYR A 102 -17.23 6.36 11.15
C TYR A 102 -17.59 4.87 11.05
N ARG A 103 -17.66 4.32 9.83
CA ARG A 103 -17.89 2.88 9.62
C ARG A 103 -16.83 2.02 10.29
N PHE A 104 -15.56 2.42 10.18
CA PHE A 104 -14.46 1.75 10.84
C PHE A 104 -14.64 1.77 12.36
N PHE A 105 -14.89 2.93 12.93
CA PHE A 105 -15.10 3.10 14.37
C PHE A 105 -16.30 2.29 14.89
N ARG A 106 -17.40 2.30 14.17
CA ARG A 106 -18.57 1.45 14.49
C ARG A 106 -18.24 -0.03 14.52
N LYS A 107 -17.48 -0.53 13.53
CA LYS A 107 -17.02 -1.92 13.49
C LYS A 107 -16.10 -2.24 14.69
N ALA A 108 -15.14 -1.36 14.97
CA ALA A 108 -14.23 -1.52 16.10
C ALA A 108 -14.97 -1.53 17.44
N SER A 109 -15.93 -0.61 17.62
CA SER A 109 -16.79 -0.55 18.82
C SER A 109 -17.66 -1.80 18.97
N SER A 110 -18.25 -2.28 17.87
CA SER A 110 -19.04 -3.52 17.86
C SER A 110 -18.17 -4.73 18.24
N ALA A 111 -16.96 -4.83 17.68
CA ALA A 111 -16.01 -5.88 18.02
C ALA A 111 -15.60 -5.80 19.50
N TYR A 112 -15.32 -4.60 20.01
CA TYR A 112 -15.01 -4.39 21.44
C TYR A 112 -16.16 -4.81 22.35
N THR A 113 -17.41 -4.43 22.00
CA THR A 113 -18.60 -4.81 22.77
C THR A 113 -18.82 -6.32 22.75
N TYR A 114 -18.57 -6.97 21.62
CA TYR A 114 -18.60 -8.42 21.49
C TYR A 114 -17.55 -9.08 22.41
N LEU A 115 -16.29 -8.62 22.36
CA LEU A 115 -15.19 -9.14 23.20
C LEU A 115 -15.45 -8.95 24.71
N LYS A 116 -16.20 -7.89 25.09
CA LYS A 116 -16.60 -7.67 26.48
C LYS A 116 -17.66 -8.67 26.96
N LYS A 117 -18.52 -9.15 26.04
CA LYS A 117 -19.60 -10.10 26.33
C LYS A 117 -19.16 -11.57 26.26
N ILE A 118 -17.96 -11.85 25.75
CA ILE A 118 -17.40 -13.20 25.70
C ILE A 118 -17.25 -13.73 27.14
N ASP A 119 -17.71 -14.96 27.35
CA ASP A 119 -17.41 -15.69 28.59
C ASP A 119 -15.92 -15.95 28.66
N LYS A 120 -15.27 -15.36 29.68
CA LYS A 120 -13.81 -15.39 29.87
C LYS A 120 -13.49 -16.42 30.92
N GLN A 121 -13.06 -17.59 30.46
CA GLN A 121 -12.59 -18.63 31.34
C GLN A 121 -11.07 -18.53 31.47
N SER A 122 -10.59 -18.27 32.68
CA SER A 122 -9.16 -18.36 33.01
C SER A 122 -8.85 -19.80 33.40
N SER A 123 -7.75 -20.32 32.88
CA SER A 123 -7.27 -21.66 33.23
C SER A 123 -5.80 -21.56 33.65
N ASP A 124 -5.46 -22.08 34.81
CA ASP A 124 -4.07 -22.13 35.30
C ASP A 124 -3.14 -22.85 34.32
N ARG A 125 -3.68 -23.85 33.58
CA ARG A 125 -2.96 -24.54 32.52
C ARG A 125 -2.51 -23.59 31.41
N ILE A 126 -3.40 -22.70 30.93
CA ILE A 126 -3.10 -21.73 29.88
C ILE A 126 -2.05 -20.74 30.36
N ILE A 127 -2.20 -20.24 31.58
CA ILE A 127 -1.27 -19.27 32.19
C ILE A 127 0.12 -19.89 32.34
N THR A 128 0.19 -21.16 32.80
CA THR A 128 1.45 -21.88 32.92
C THR A 128 2.16 -22.05 31.60
N ILE A 129 1.45 -22.41 30.53
CA ILE A 129 2.06 -22.56 29.20
C ILE A 129 2.53 -21.21 28.67
N LEU A 130 1.74 -20.14 28.84
CA LEU A 130 2.15 -18.80 28.41
C LEU A 130 3.42 -18.34 29.16
N SER A 131 3.55 -18.64 30.44
CA SER A 131 4.75 -18.30 31.23
C SER A 131 6.02 -18.98 30.72
N ARG A 132 5.90 -20.14 30.07
CA ARG A 132 7.04 -20.84 29.39
C ARG A 132 7.48 -20.09 28.13
N ILE A 133 6.53 -19.42 27.42
CA ILE A 133 6.83 -18.64 26.21
C ILE A 133 7.45 -17.30 26.56
N ASP A 134 6.86 -16.57 27.52
CA ASP A 134 7.38 -15.30 28.00
C ASP A 134 6.92 -14.99 29.43
N THR A 135 7.88 -14.98 30.34
CA THR A 135 7.65 -14.69 31.77
C THR A 135 7.34 -13.22 32.03
N LYS A 136 7.64 -12.31 31.12
CA LYS A 136 7.50 -10.84 31.28
C LYS A 136 6.30 -10.26 30.53
N SER A 137 5.57 -11.07 29.76
CA SER A 137 4.48 -10.55 28.96
C SER A 137 3.31 -10.07 29.82
N LYS A 138 2.77 -8.91 29.47
CA LYS A 138 1.52 -8.38 30.04
C LYS A 138 0.29 -8.88 29.27
N LEU A 139 0.40 -10.02 28.58
CA LEU A 139 -0.67 -10.61 27.80
C LEU A 139 -1.67 -11.31 28.72
N SER A 140 -2.94 -11.00 28.53
CA SER A 140 -4.03 -11.77 29.11
C SER A 140 -4.47 -12.87 28.16
N VAL A 141 -4.80 -14.04 28.66
CA VAL A 141 -5.32 -15.16 27.86
C VAL A 141 -6.60 -15.66 28.47
N TYR A 142 -7.62 -15.86 27.62
CA TYR A 142 -8.92 -16.39 28.04
C TYR A 142 -9.39 -17.49 27.10
N GLY A 143 -9.91 -18.56 27.67
CA GLY A 143 -10.68 -19.55 26.96
C GLY A 143 -12.15 -19.11 26.81
N SER A 144 -12.84 -19.57 25.77
CA SER A 144 -14.26 -19.35 25.59
C SER A 144 -14.90 -20.37 24.65
N SER A 145 -16.11 -20.80 24.99
CA SER A 145 -16.92 -21.71 24.18
C SER A 145 -17.60 -21.02 22.99
N THR A 146 -17.64 -19.68 22.99
CA THR A 146 -18.28 -18.90 21.92
C THR A 146 -17.35 -18.55 20.78
N ILE A 147 -16.08 -18.93 20.87
CA ILE A 147 -15.02 -18.64 19.91
C ILE A 147 -14.73 -19.90 19.13
N GLU A 148 -14.55 -19.76 17.82
CA GLU A 148 -14.26 -20.87 16.90
C GLU A 148 -12.78 -20.99 16.57
N THR A 149 -12.03 -19.88 16.60
CA THR A 149 -10.60 -19.83 16.27
C THR A 149 -9.82 -19.06 17.29
N PRO A 150 -8.60 -19.46 17.63
CA PRO A 150 -7.70 -18.64 18.40
C PRO A 150 -7.44 -17.31 17.69
N PHE A 151 -7.30 -16.23 18.46
CA PHE A 151 -6.91 -14.93 17.92
C PHE A 151 -6.39 -13.98 18.98
N LEU A 152 -5.55 -13.04 18.57
CA LEU A 152 -5.11 -11.89 19.36
C LEU A 152 -6.02 -10.69 19.09
N ALA A 153 -6.45 -10.00 20.17
CA ALA A 153 -7.23 -8.76 20.08
C ALA A 153 -6.73 -7.73 21.09
N GLY A 154 -7.06 -6.44 20.85
CA GLY A 154 -6.72 -5.33 21.73
C GLY A 154 -5.38 -4.68 21.40
N LEU A 155 -5.42 -3.39 21.01
CA LEU A 155 -4.22 -2.62 20.64
C LEU A 155 -3.41 -2.20 21.87
N PHE A 156 -4.09 -1.71 22.93
CA PHE A 156 -3.45 -1.20 24.14
C PHE A 156 -3.40 -2.22 25.27
N ARG A 157 -4.34 -3.16 25.28
CA ARG A 157 -4.41 -4.28 26.23
C ARG A 157 -4.57 -5.57 25.43
N PRO A 158 -3.45 -6.06 24.88
CA PRO A 158 -3.48 -7.25 24.04
C PRO A 158 -3.94 -8.47 24.84
N THR A 159 -4.88 -9.18 24.27
CA THR A 159 -5.51 -10.37 24.89
C THR A 159 -5.62 -11.46 23.85
N ILE A 160 -5.16 -12.66 24.18
CA ILE A 160 -5.32 -13.85 23.37
C ILE A 160 -6.62 -14.54 23.78
N TYR A 161 -7.44 -14.89 22.81
CA TYR A 161 -8.66 -15.65 23.00
C TYR A 161 -8.51 -17.02 22.37
N ILE A 162 -8.86 -18.07 23.10
CA ILE A 162 -8.72 -19.47 22.66
C ILE A 162 -10.08 -20.16 22.74
N PRO A 163 -10.49 -20.91 21.70
CA PRO A 163 -11.67 -21.78 21.78
C PRO A 163 -11.55 -22.81 22.89
N ALA A 164 -12.69 -23.16 23.50
CA ALA A 164 -12.74 -24.19 24.54
C ALA A 164 -12.79 -25.60 23.92
N TYR A 165 -11.79 -25.94 23.08
CA TYR A 165 -11.58 -27.28 22.57
C TYR A 165 -10.66 -28.09 23.50
N GLU A 166 -10.71 -29.40 23.39
CA GLU A 166 -9.80 -30.28 24.11
C GLU A 166 -8.42 -30.33 23.40
N TYR A 167 -7.60 -29.34 23.71
CA TYR A 167 -6.21 -29.30 23.20
C TYR A 167 -5.29 -30.14 24.06
N THR A 168 -4.31 -30.80 23.44
CA THR A 168 -3.13 -31.31 24.15
C THR A 168 -2.29 -30.14 24.69
N GLU A 169 -1.34 -30.38 25.59
CA GLU A 169 -0.43 -29.32 26.07
C GLU A 169 0.43 -28.77 24.93
N GLU A 170 0.87 -29.64 24.06
CA GLU A 170 1.70 -29.31 22.91
C GLU A 170 0.93 -28.45 21.88
N GLN A 171 -0.31 -28.83 21.55
CA GLN A 171 -1.16 -28.03 20.67
C GLN A 171 -1.44 -26.63 21.25
N LEU A 172 -1.73 -26.56 22.53
CA LEU A 172 -1.99 -25.30 23.21
C LEU A 172 -0.72 -24.42 23.24
N TYR A 173 0.46 -25.02 23.42
CA TYR A 173 1.74 -24.32 23.34
C TYR A 173 1.95 -23.69 21.96
N TYR A 174 1.76 -24.43 20.87
CA TYR A 174 1.97 -23.87 19.53
C TYR A 174 0.93 -22.83 19.14
N ILE A 175 -0.32 -22.97 19.56
CA ILE A 175 -1.35 -21.95 19.39
C ILE A 175 -0.95 -20.65 20.10
N LEU A 176 -0.55 -20.74 21.36
CA LEU A 176 -0.12 -19.58 22.13
C LEU A 176 1.15 -18.96 21.58
N LEU A 177 2.10 -19.75 21.11
CA LEU A 177 3.34 -19.27 20.49
C LEU A 177 3.06 -18.51 19.20
N HIS A 178 2.10 -18.98 18.39
CA HIS A 178 1.68 -18.30 17.18
C HIS A 178 1.04 -16.93 17.48
N GLU A 179 0.06 -16.88 18.38
CA GLU A 179 -0.60 -15.63 18.76
C GLU A 179 0.36 -14.67 19.48
N TYR A 180 1.28 -15.19 20.27
CA TYR A 180 2.35 -14.41 20.89
C TYR A 180 3.30 -13.80 19.83
N THR A 181 3.58 -14.52 18.75
CA THR A 181 4.39 -14.01 17.62
C THR A 181 3.72 -12.83 16.93
N HIS A 182 2.40 -12.86 16.74
CA HIS A 182 1.63 -11.70 16.27
C HIS A 182 1.72 -10.49 17.21
N TYR A 183 1.66 -10.74 18.52
CA TYR A 183 1.84 -9.69 19.51
C TYR A 183 3.23 -9.06 19.44
N LYS A 184 4.28 -9.87 19.44
CA LYS A 184 5.68 -9.45 19.33
C LYS A 184 5.95 -8.65 18.06
N ASN A 185 5.37 -9.05 16.95
CA ASN A 185 5.47 -8.39 15.65
C ASN A 185 4.62 -7.11 15.53
N LYS A 186 3.77 -6.79 16.51
CA LYS A 186 2.83 -5.66 16.50
C LYS A 186 1.87 -5.68 15.30
N ASP A 187 1.46 -6.87 14.86
CA ASP A 187 0.67 -7.04 13.63
C ASP A 187 -0.69 -6.33 13.68
N LEU A 188 -1.29 -6.18 14.88
CA LEU A 188 -2.52 -5.38 15.05
C LEU A 188 -2.34 -3.90 14.70
N TRP A 189 -1.16 -3.33 15.00
CA TRP A 189 -0.84 -1.95 14.63
C TRP A 189 -0.66 -1.80 13.12
N VAL A 190 -0.01 -2.77 12.48
CA VAL A 190 0.15 -2.79 11.01
C VAL A 190 -1.22 -2.88 10.34
N LYS A 191 -2.13 -3.72 10.85
CA LYS A 191 -3.51 -3.83 10.37
C LYS A 191 -4.29 -2.51 10.56
N LEU A 192 -4.13 -1.84 11.71
CA LEU A 192 -4.74 -0.54 11.95
C LEU A 192 -4.27 0.50 10.93
N LEU A 193 -2.94 0.63 10.75
CA LEU A 193 -2.36 1.57 9.78
C LEU A 193 -2.85 1.31 8.36
N CYS A 194 -2.92 0.04 7.94
CA CYS A 194 -3.46 -0.33 6.63
C CYS A 194 -4.94 0.07 6.47
N ASN A 195 -5.76 -0.10 7.52
CA ASN A 195 -7.17 0.31 7.47
C ASN A 195 -7.31 1.84 7.42
N LEU A 196 -6.52 2.58 8.18
CA LEU A 196 -6.51 4.05 8.13
C LEU A 196 -6.09 4.55 6.75
N PHE A 197 -5.10 3.91 6.15
CA PHE A 197 -4.68 4.19 4.79
C PHE A 197 -5.83 3.96 3.78
N CYS A 198 -6.58 2.86 3.89
CA CYS A 198 -7.75 2.61 3.06
C CYS A 198 -8.87 3.64 3.27
N ILE A 199 -8.99 4.22 4.46
CA ILE A 199 -9.96 5.28 4.76
C ILE A 199 -9.57 6.59 4.05
N VAL A 200 -8.30 6.96 4.06
CA VAL A 200 -7.81 8.19 3.41
C VAL A 200 -7.97 8.10 1.88
N PHE A 201 -7.65 6.94 1.31
CA PHE A 201 -7.69 6.69 -0.13
C PHE A 201 -8.91 5.88 -0.56
N TRP A 202 -10.04 6.07 0.10
CA TRP A 202 -11.28 5.31 -0.10
C TRP A 202 -11.80 5.30 -1.53
N TRP A 203 -11.49 6.31 -2.30
CA TRP A 203 -11.90 6.48 -3.69
C TRP A 203 -11.10 5.61 -4.68
N ASN A 204 -9.96 5.06 -4.26
CA ASN A 204 -9.18 4.14 -5.09
C ASN A 204 -9.65 2.68 -4.86
N PRO A 205 -10.32 2.02 -5.84
CA PRO A 205 -10.85 0.67 -5.66
C PRO A 205 -9.77 -0.39 -5.46
N ILE A 206 -8.56 -0.17 -5.99
CA ILE A 206 -7.46 -1.14 -5.93
C ILE A 206 -6.95 -1.29 -4.48
N ILE A 207 -7.06 -0.24 -3.68
CA ILE A 207 -6.54 -0.23 -2.31
C ILE A 207 -7.25 -1.23 -1.40
N TYR A 208 -8.51 -1.59 -1.70
CA TYR A 208 -9.27 -2.58 -0.92
C TYR A 208 -8.72 -4.01 -1.01
N LEU A 209 -7.77 -4.26 -1.91
CA LEU A 209 -7.03 -5.52 -1.94
C LEU A 209 -6.01 -5.62 -0.79
N LEU A 210 -5.46 -4.47 -0.34
CA LEU A 210 -4.38 -4.42 0.66
C LEU A 210 -4.72 -5.10 1.99
N PRO A 211 -5.88 -4.87 2.65
CA PRO A 211 -6.16 -5.50 3.94
C PRO A 211 -6.23 -7.03 3.87
N LYS A 212 -6.76 -7.56 2.75
CA LYS A 212 -6.83 -9.02 2.54
C LYS A 212 -5.45 -9.60 2.32
N ASP A 213 -4.65 -8.96 1.49
CA ASP A 213 -3.30 -9.41 1.18
C ASP A 213 -2.36 -9.26 2.38
N LEU A 214 -2.47 -8.15 3.12
CA LEU A 214 -1.73 -7.94 4.36
C LEU A 214 -2.02 -9.05 5.37
N ASN A 215 -3.29 -9.40 5.61
CA ASN A 215 -3.63 -10.48 6.52
C ASN A 215 -2.93 -11.79 6.15
N ALA A 216 -2.96 -12.16 4.86
CA ALA A 216 -2.28 -13.37 4.40
C ALA A 216 -0.74 -13.30 4.54
N ILE A 217 -0.15 -12.12 4.29
CA ILE A 217 1.29 -11.90 4.43
C ILE A 217 1.70 -12.00 5.91
N LEU A 218 0.92 -11.46 6.83
CA LEU A 218 1.21 -11.52 8.27
C LEU A 218 1.15 -12.96 8.80
N GLU A 219 0.18 -13.77 8.34
CA GLU A 219 0.13 -15.20 8.67
C GLU A 219 1.38 -15.92 8.17
N LEU A 220 1.73 -15.75 6.89
CA LEU A 220 2.94 -16.35 6.32
C LEU A 220 4.23 -15.86 6.99
N LYS A 221 4.27 -14.58 7.46
CA LYS A 221 5.39 -14.03 8.21
C LYS A 221 5.51 -14.69 9.58
N CYS A 222 4.37 -14.89 10.27
CA CYS A 222 4.33 -15.58 11.54
C CYS A 222 4.85 -17.01 11.40
N ASP A 223 4.32 -17.77 10.43
CA ASP A 223 4.79 -19.13 10.13
C ASP A 223 6.29 -19.18 9.77
N ALA A 224 6.77 -18.19 8.99
CA ALA A 224 8.17 -18.09 8.62
C ALA A 224 9.10 -17.78 9.81
N THR A 225 8.60 -17.06 10.79
CA THR A 225 9.33 -16.77 12.03
C THR A 225 9.43 -18.04 12.87
N LEU A 226 8.32 -18.73 13.08
CA LEU A 226 8.27 -19.98 13.84
C LEU A 226 9.09 -21.08 13.18
N ALA A 227 9.01 -21.23 11.86
CA ALA A 227 9.81 -22.22 11.12
C ALA A 227 11.33 -22.04 11.27
N LYS A 228 11.82 -20.85 11.66
CA LYS A 228 13.24 -20.60 11.93
C LYS A 228 13.64 -20.92 13.36
N GLU A 229 12.70 -20.82 14.29
CA GLU A 229 12.92 -21.00 15.72
C GLU A 229 12.69 -22.44 16.16
N LEU A 230 11.82 -23.19 15.45
CA LEU A 230 11.44 -24.56 15.75
C LEU A 230 12.34 -25.58 15.06
N THR A 231 12.64 -26.68 15.73
CA THR A 231 13.29 -27.86 15.14
C THR A 231 12.38 -28.54 14.10
N GLU A 232 12.91 -29.46 13.30
CA GLU A 232 12.12 -30.17 12.28
C GLU A 232 10.96 -30.98 12.91
N GLU A 233 11.17 -31.59 14.04
CA GLU A 233 10.13 -32.34 14.79
C GLU A 233 9.04 -31.41 15.31
N GLU A 234 9.43 -30.29 15.92
CA GLU A 234 8.51 -29.26 16.40
C GLU A 234 7.71 -28.60 15.28
N GLN A 235 8.29 -28.44 14.09
CA GLN A 235 7.58 -27.93 12.91
C GLN A 235 6.48 -28.92 12.45
N VAL A 236 6.70 -30.22 12.56
CA VAL A 236 5.68 -31.25 12.28
C VAL A 236 4.53 -31.13 13.29
N SER A 237 4.84 -31.07 14.59
CA SER A 237 3.84 -30.90 15.64
C SER A 237 3.05 -29.59 15.50
N TYR A 238 3.72 -28.51 15.10
CA TYR A 238 3.07 -27.24 14.76
C TYR A 238 2.10 -27.36 13.57
N LEU A 239 2.51 -28.04 12.50
CA LEU A 239 1.66 -28.34 11.34
C LEU A 239 0.43 -29.17 11.73
N ASP A 240 0.62 -30.20 12.57
CA ASP A 240 -0.49 -31.01 13.08
C ASP A 240 -1.47 -30.17 13.89
N THR A 241 -0.97 -29.24 14.71
CA THR A 241 -1.80 -28.26 15.44
C THR A 241 -2.64 -27.39 14.51
N ILE A 242 -2.09 -26.92 13.39
CA ILE A 242 -2.85 -26.17 12.39
C ILE A 242 -3.96 -27.02 11.79
N LEU A 243 -3.65 -28.27 11.42
CA LEU A 243 -4.63 -29.22 10.86
C LEU A 243 -5.74 -29.55 11.86
N PHE A 244 -5.39 -29.79 13.13
CA PHE A 244 -6.36 -30.01 14.20
C PHE A 244 -7.32 -28.82 14.34
N THR A 245 -6.80 -27.60 14.38
CA THR A 245 -7.61 -26.39 14.49
C THR A 245 -8.56 -26.22 13.29
N LEU A 246 -8.08 -26.51 12.07
CA LEU A 246 -8.90 -26.53 10.86
C LEU A 246 -10.02 -27.57 10.92
N HIS A 247 -9.71 -28.78 11.44
CA HIS A 247 -10.69 -29.85 11.61
C HIS A 247 -11.80 -29.45 12.58
N CYS A 248 -11.44 -28.88 13.74
CA CYS A 248 -12.40 -28.40 14.72
C CYS A 248 -13.31 -27.30 14.18
N MET A 249 -12.78 -26.38 13.35
CA MET A 249 -13.59 -25.34 12.69
C MET A 249 -14.62 -25.94 11.72
N ASN A 250 -14.19 -26.88 10.89
CA ASN A 250 -15.05 -27.47 9.85
C ASN A 250 -16.18 -28.32 10.46
N SER A 251 -15.94 -28.93 11.62
CA SER A 251 -16.96 -29.75 12.31
C SER A 251 -18.04 -28.93 12.99
N ASN A 252 -17.79 -27.67 13.34
CA ASN A 252 -18.73 -26.82 14.09
C ASN A 252 -19.65 -25.93 13.24
N ASN A 253 -19.54 -25.91 11.91
CA ASN A 253 -20.43 -25.31 10.90
C ASN A 253 -21.26 -24.09 11.35
N LYS A 254 -20.74 -23.17 12.15
CA LYS A 254 -21.44 -21.93 12.57
C LYS A 254 -20.77 -20.71 11.96
N ALA A 255 -21.44 -20.09 10.99
CA ALA A 255 -21.02 -18.88 10.30
C ALA A 255 -21.09 -17.63 11.22
N HIS A 256 -20.12 -17.44 12.10
CA HIS A 256 -20.06 -16.23 12.95
C HIS A 256 -18.77 -15.38 12.79
N THR A 257 -17.92 -15.65 11.81
CA THR A 257 -16.57 -15.08 11.67
C THR A 257 -16.51 -13.63 11.19
N ASP A 258 -17.59 -13.05 10.65
CA ASP A 258 -17.54 -11.70 10.06
C ASP A 258 -17.38 -10.54 11.06
N LYS A 259 -17.65 -10.78 12.37
CA LYS A 259 -17.64 -9.73 13.39
C LYS A 259 -16.23 -9.35 13.87
N LEU A 260 -15.21 -10.17 13.61
CA LEU A 260 -13.87 -10.06 14.18
C LEU A 260 -12.78 -9.63 13.18
N SER A 261 -13.11 -8.81 12.20
CA SER A 261 -12.15 -8.37 11.16
C SER A 261 -10.92 -7.61 11.68
N PHE A 262 -10.92 -7.18 12.94
CA PHE A 262 -9.80 -6.47 13.58
C PHE A 262 -8.88 -7.34 14.42
N THR A 263 -9.10 -8.65 14.44
CA THR A 263 -8.28 -9.57 15.20
C THR A 263 -7.32 -10.33 14.31
N THR A 264 -6.26 -10.87 14.88
CA THR A 264 -5.51 -11.95 14.24
C THR A 264 -6.31 -13.23 14.49
N ALA A 265 -6.52 -14.06 13.49
CA ALA A 265 -7.13 -15.37 13.69
C ALA A 265 -6.17 -16.44 13.16
N PHE A 266 -5.87 -17.44 14.00
CA PHE A 266 -4.93 -18.52 13.71
C PHE A 266 -5.25 -19.24 12.40
N VAL A 267 -6.52 -19.40 12.10
CA VAL A 267 -7.01 -20.02 10.86
C VAL A 267 -8.18 -19.24 10.34
N ARG A 268 -8.08 -18.79 9.09
CA ARG A 268 -9.19 -18.22 8.34
C ARG A 268 -9.43 -19.01 7.08
N PRO A 269 -10.67 -19.23 6.67
CA PRO A 269 -10.99 -19.78 5.36
C PRO A 269 -10.75 -18.72 4.28
N ILE A 270 -9.47 -18.43 4.00
CA ILE A 270 -9.07 -17.65 2.83
C ILE A 270 -8.66 -18.66 1.78
N ASP A 271 -9.24 -18.54 0.59
CA ASP A 271 -8.92 -19.39 -0.56
C ASP A 271 -7.39 -19.57 -0.71
N ASN A 272 -6.95 -20.81 -0.63
CA ASN A 272 -5.54 -21.22 -0.79
C ASN A 272 -4.53 -20.77 0.30
N LEU A 273 -4.87 -19.92 1.30
CA LEU A 273 -3.88 -19.50 2.30
C LEU A 273 -3.38 -20.68 3.13
N ASN A 274 -4.29 -21.54 3.62
CA ASN A 274 -3.91 -22.71 4.42
C ASN A 274 -3.04 -23.69 3.62
N LYS A 275 -3.31 -23.85 2.31
CA LYS A 275 -2.42 -24.61 1.42
C LYS A 275 -1.05 -23.95 1.29
N GLN A 276 -0.99 -22.62 1.20
CA GLN A 276 0.27 -21.87 1.12
C GLN A 276 1.07 -21.98 2.42
N ARG A 277 0.42 -21.87 3.59
CA ARG A 277 1.04 -22.08 4.91
C ARG A 277 1.62 -23.49 5.00
N PHE A 278 0.83 -24.50 4.67
CA PHE A 278 1.27 -25.88 4.68
C PHE A 278 2.47 -26.12 3.75
N HIS A 279 2.39 -25.66 2.50
CA HIS A 279 3.51 -25.79 1.56
C HIS A 279 4.76 -25.02 2.00
N TYR A 280 4.58 -23.85 2.63
CA TYR A 280 5.71 -23.06 3.14
C TYR A 280 6.43 -23.79 4.27
N LEU A 281 5.69 -24.29 5.26
CA LEU A 281 6.25 -25.01 6.41
C LEU A 281 6.90 -26.33 5.99
N THR A 282 6.25 -27.14 5.15
CA THR A 282 6.83 -28.41 4.66
C THR A 282 8.09 -28.21 3.81
N LYS A 283 8.21 -27.08 3.10
CA LYS A 283 9.43 -26.78 2.32
C LYS A 283 10.54 -26.19 3.18
N SER A 284 10.23 -25.52 4.29
CA SER A 284 11.22 -24.96 5.21
C SER A 284 12.06 -26.06 5.87
N ILE A 285 11.50 -27.26 6.01
CA ILE A 285 12.18 -28.47 6.50
C ILE A 285 13.28 -28.92 5.52
N LYS A 286 13.22 -28.52 4.23
CA LYS A 286 14.24 -28.86 3.22
C LYS A 286 15.29 -27.76 3.09
N LYS A 287 16.56 -28.13 3.29
CA LYS A 287 17.78 -27.31 3.33
C LYS A 287 17.84 -26.08 2.39
N HIS A 288 18.25 -24.96 2.96
CA HIS A 288 18.50 -23.68 2.32
C HIS A 288 19.61 -23.72 1.25
N ASN A 289 19.27 -23.44 -0.01
CA ASN A 289 20.24 -23.35 -1.11
C ASN A 289 20.77 -21.91 -1.26
N TRP A 290 22.10 -21.72 -1.33
CA TRP A 290 22.76 -20.42 -1.54
C TRP A 290 22.30 -19.69 -2.80
N ILE A 291 22.00 -20.42 -3.88
CA ILE A 291 21.43 -19.87 -5.13
C ILE A 291 20.11 -19.12 -4.85
N SER A 292 19.32 -19.60 -3.89
CA SER A 292 18.08 -18.92 -3.46
C SER A 292 18.35 -17.56 -2.78
N SER A 293 19.45 -17.40 -2.06
CA SER A 293 19.79 -16.14 -1.39
C SER A 293 20.26 -15.08 -2.38
N PHE A 294 21.08 -15.45 -3.36
CA PHE A 294 21.54 -14.55 -4.40
C PHE A 294 20.39 -14.05 -5.29
N SER A 295 19.48 -14.94 -5.71
CA SER A 295 18.30 -14.54 -6.50
C SER A 295 17.36 -13.61 -5.73
N LYS A 296 17.21 -13.80 -4.41
CA LYS A 296 16.44 -12.89 -3.55
C LYS A 296 17.06 -11.50 -3.50
N PHE A 297 18.40 -11.43 -3.36
CA PHE A 297 19.13 -10.17 -3.37
C PHE A 297 18.92 -9.41 -4.69
N ILE A 298 19.07 -10.09 -5.83
CA ILE A 298 18.85 -9.48 -7.15
C ILE A 298 17.42 -8.92 -7.27
N ILE A 299 16.40 -9.66 -6.84
CA ILE A 299 15.01 -9.19 -6.92
C ILE A 299 14.78 -7.98 -5.99
N VAL A 300 15.33 -7.99 -4.77
CA VAL A 300 15.24 -6.84 -3.88
C VAL A 300 15.88 -5.61 -4.53
N CYS A 301 17.08 -5.74 -5.10
CA CYS A 301 17.75 -4.66 -5.82
C CYS A 301 16.90 -4.16 -7.00
N LEU A 302 16.33 -5.06 -7.79
CA LEU A 302 15.47 -4.72 -8.92
C LEU A 302 14.20 -4.00 -8.47
N LEU A 303 13.53 -4.45 -7.41
CA LEU A 303 12.37 -3.77 -6.84
C LEU A 303 12.71 -2.39 -6.29
N CYS A 304 13.85 -2.24 -5.61
CA CYS A 304 14.33 -0.94 -5.15
C CYS A 304 14.61 -0.02 -6.33
N LEU A 305 15.22 -0.53 -7.40
CA LEU A 305 15.49 0.24 -8.60
C LEU A 305 14.20 0.69 -9.28
N VAL A 306 13.19 -0.20 -9.42
CA VAL A 306 11.87 0.15 -9.96
C VAL A 306 11.18 1.18 -9.07
N PHE A 307 11.27 1.04 -7.74
CA PHE A 307 10.71 2.01 -6.81
C PHE A 307 11.39 3.39 -6.94
N LEU A 308 12.70 3.45 -6.98
CA LEU A 308 13.46 4.69 -7.16
C LEU A 308 13.22 5.31 -8.55
N SER A 309 13.17 4.50 -9.61
CA SER A 309 12.86 4.98 -10.95
C SER A 309 11.47 5.59 -11.06
N SER A 310 10.52 5.15 -10.22
CA SER A 310 9.19 5.74 -10.15
C SER A 310 9.16 7.21 -9.67
N TYR A 311 10.25 7.65 -9.01
CA TYR A 311 10.46 9.05 -8.65
C TYR A 311 11.31 9.81 -9.67
N TYR A 312 11.96 9.11 -10.59
CA TYR A 312 12.76 9.75 -11.64
C TYR A 312 11.89 10.17 -12.83
N PHE A 313 10.86 9.39 -13.16
CA PHE A 313 9.94 9.71 -14.25
C PHE A 313 8.67 10.37 -13.71
N LEU A 314 8.27 11.45 -14.37
CA LEU A 314 7.00 12.13 -14.11
C LEU A 314 6.23 12.26 -15.42
N LEU A 315 4.97 11.86 -15.43
CA LEU A 315 4.09 12.05 -16.56
C LEU A 315 3.43 13.42 -16.45
N GLN A 316 3.72 14.30 -17.40
CA GLN A 316 3.08 15.60 -17.53
C GLN A 316 2.42 15.74 -18.91
N PRO A 317 1.45 16.63 -19.05
CA PRO A 317 0.89 16.92 -20.35
C PRO A 317 1.92 17.61 -21.24
N SER A 318 1.83 17.38 -22.53
CA SER A 318 2.36 18.33 -23.49
C SER A 318 1.47 19.55 -23.47
N TYR A 319 1.96 20.66 -22.97
CA TYR A 319 1.29 21.94 -23.08
C TYR A 319 1.50 22.44 -24.52
N GLU A 320 0.45 22.45 -25.31
CA GLU A 320 0.39 23.25 -26.54
C GLU A 320 -0.30 24.55 -26.10
N PRO A 321 0.42 25.70 -26.04
CA PRO A 321 -0.23 26.94 -25.69
C PRO A 321 -1.40 27.18 -26.64
N SER A 322 -2.58 27.43 -26.09
CA SER A 322 -3.72 27.84 -26.89
C SER A 322 -3.44 29.22 -27.47
N HIS A 323 -4.07 29.56 -28.60
CA HIS A 323 -3.96 30.93 -29.13
C HIS A 323 -4.26 32.02 -28.09
N GLU A 324 -5.10 31.71 -27.07
CA GLU A 324 -5.44 32.62 -25.99
C GLU A 324 -4.30 32.80 -24.95
N ASP A 325 -3.41 31.79 -24.79
CA ASP A 325 -2.27 31.88 -23.85
C ASP A 325 -1.09 32.68 -24.44
N LEU A 326 -1.13 32.95 -25.73
CA LEU A 326 -0.19 33.84 -26.42
C LEU A 326 -0.62 35.31 -26.38
N TRP A 327 -1.73 35.59 -25.70
CA TRP A 327 -2.15 36.97 -25.46
C TRP A 327 -1.35 37.60 -24.33
N ASP A 328 -0.67 38.66 -24.64
CA ASP A 328 -0.14 39.58 -23.64
C ASP A 328 -1.30 40.41 -23.06
N GLU A 329 -1.68 40.15 -21.80
CA GLU A 329 -2.76 40.86 -21.12
C GLU A 329 -2.48 42.37 -21.04
N GLU A 330 -1.22 42.85 -21.08
CA GLU A 330 -0.84 44.28 -21.02
C GLU A 330 -0.97 44.94 -22.38
N THR A 331 -0.71 44.27 -23.48
CA THR A 331 -0.71 44.90 -24.82
C THR A 331 -1.91 44.53 -25.69
N GLY A 332 -2.61 43.42 -25.38
CA GLY A 332 -3.77 42.92 -26.14
C GLY A 332 -3.44 42.44 -27.57
N ASN A 333 -2.17 42.22 -27.88
CA ASN A 333 -1.69 41.89 -29.21
C ASN A 333 -1.32 40.41 -29.33
N ILE A 334 -1.77 39.74 -30.38
CA ILE A 334 -1.39 38.38 -30.71
C ILE A 334 0.01 38.38 -31.32
N LEU A 335 0.96 37.62 -30.72
CA LEU A 335 2.26 37.38 -31.33
C LEU A 335 2.08 36.36 -32.48
N ASP A 336 1.96 36.84 -33.68
CA ASP A 336 1.82 36.04 -34.92
C ASP A 336 3.06 36.20 -35.80
N SER A 337 3.37 35.21 -36.59
CA SER A 337 4.47 35.23 -37.57
C SER A 337 4.36 36.38 -38.60
N SER A 338 3.20 37.02 -38.74
CA SER A 338 2.97 38.16 -39.61
C SER A 338 3.46 39.50 -38.99
N ASN A 339 3.41 39.62 -37.69
CA ASN A 339 3.71 40.89 -36.96
C ASN A 339 4.85 40.75 -35.94
N SER A 340 5.29 39.51 -35.67
CA SER A 340 6.32 39.26 -34.64
C SER A 340 7.48 38.47 -35.22
N TYR A 341 8.68 38.70 -34.67
CA TYR A 341 9.88 37.99 -35.03
C TYR A 341 10.91 37.98 -33.92
N LEU A 342 11.84 37.01 -34.01
CA LEU A 342 12.94 36.86 -33.09
C LEU A 342 14.23 37.43 -33.68
N ILE A 343 15.06 38.03 -32.84
CA ILE A 343 16.43 38.39 -33.17
C ILE A 343 17.34 37.74 -32.11
N GLN A 344 18.30 36.94 -32.52
CA GLN A 344 19.27 36.35 -31.61
C GLN A 344 20.08 37.46 -30.90
N LYS A 345 20.05 37.46 -29.58
CA LYS A 345 20.84 38.35 -28.73
C LYS A 345 22.22 37.73 -28.47
N ASP A 346 22.23 36.55 -27.88
CA ASP A 346 23.41 35.80 -27.52
C ASP A 346 23.19 34.29 -27.83
N LYS A 347 24.12 33.42 -27.42
CA LYS A 347 23.97 31.97 -27.62
C LYS A 347 22.78 31.37 -26.87
N ASP A 348 22.35 32.03 -25.78
CA ASP A 348 21.40 31.49 -24.82
C ASP A 348 20.06 32.24 -24.77
N SER A 349 19.88 33.31 -25.60
CA SER A 349 18.62 34.08 -25.59
C SER A 349 18.30 34.80 -26.90
N TYR A 350 17.01 35.07 -27.10
CA TYR A 350 16.45 35.78 -28.24
C TYR A 350 15.63 36.96 -27.77
N TYR A 351 15.71 38.10 -28.50
CA TYR A 351 14.79 39.23 -28.36
C TYR A 351 13.52 38.99 -29.17
N VAL A 352 12.37 39.30 -28.56
CA VAL A 352 11.06 39.23 -29.23
C VAL A 352 10.67 40.61 -29.69
N TYR A 353 10.36 40.79 -30.95
CA TYR A 353 9.88 41.99 -31.56
C TYR A 353 8.44 41.84 -32.05
N TYR A 354 7.61 42.86 -31.81
CA TYR A 354 6.25 43.00 -32.30
C TYR A 354 6.17 44.35 -33.03
N ASP A 355 5.72 44.36 -34.27
CA ASP A 355 5.67 45.58 -35.15
C ASP A 355 6.96 46.42 -35.11
N ASN A 356 8.12 45.79 -35.04
CA ASN A 356 9.47 46.36 -34.90
C ASN A 356 9.79 46.98 -33.54
N GLU A 357 8.94 46.86 -32.52
CA GLU A 357 9.24 47.24 -31.15
C GLU A 357 9.70 46.05 -30.33
N LEU A 358 10.69 46.25 -29.47
CA LEU A 358 11.19 45.20 -28.56
C LEU A 358 10.22 45.03 -27.39
N ILE A 359 9.58 43.83 -27.29
CA ILE A 359 8.63 43.55 -26.24
C ILE A 359 9.17 42.68 -25.12
N GLY A 360 10.24 41.88 -25.38
CA GLY A 360 10.79 41.01 -24.34
C GLY A 360 11.99 40.18 -24.80
N GLU A 361 12.40 39.29 -23.93
CA GLU A 361 13.52 38.34 -24.13
C GLU A 361 13.07 36.94 -23.75
N ILE A 362 13.40 35.94 -24.54
CA ILE A 362 13.12 34.54 -24.29
C ILE A 362 14.39 33.71 -24.33
N PRO A 363 14.51 32.63 -23.51
CA PRO A 363 15.65 31.71 -23.56
C PRO A 363 15.73 30.96 -24.88
N ALA A 364 16.95 30.62 -25.33
CA ALA A 364 17.14 29.81 -26.54
C ALA A 364 16.53 28.40 -26.43
N GLU A 365 16.47 27.84 -25.23
CA GLU A 365 15.83 26.56 -24.95
C GLU A 365 14.35 26.53 -25.34
N ASP A 366 13.63 27.64 -25.18
CA ASP A 366 12.21 27.74 -25.52
C ASP A 366 11.99 27.82 -27.04
N VAL A 367 12.95 28.37 -27.79
CA VAL A 367 12.95 28.42 -29.26
C VAL A 367 13.34 27.07 -29.86
N ASP A 368 14.38 26.43 -29.31
CA ASP A 368 14.89 25.12 -29.76
C ASP A 368 13.94 23.98 -29.43
N SER A 369 13.14 24.10 -28.37
CA SER A 369 12.11 23.12 -27.99
C SER A 369 10.83 23.20 -28.81
N GLY A 370 10.70 24.19 -29.70
CA GLY A 370 9.50 24.43 -30.50
C GLY A 370 8.36 25.13 -29.75
N TYR A 371 8.65 25.72 -28.59
CA TYR A 371 7.67 26.49 -27.84
C TYR A 371 7.34 27.83 -28.49
N CYS A 372 8.22 28.34 -29.38
CA CYS A 372 8.04 29.59 -30.07
C CYS A 372 8.34 29.45 -31.56
N ASP A 373 7.31 29.43 -32.39
CA ASP A 373 7.37 29.28 -33.87
C ASP A 373 7.51 30.64 -34.58
N LEU A 374 8.03 31.66 -33.93
CA LEU A 374 8.20 32.96 -34.56
C LEU A 374 9.42 32.97 -35.51
N PRO A 375 9.36 33.67 -36.65
CA PRO A 375 10.45 33.72 -37.60
C PRO A 375 11.69 34.41 -37.04
N ILE A 376 12.86 33.75 -37.13
CA ILE A 376 14.14 34.31 -36.70
C ILE A 376 14.70 35.20 -37.81
N LYS A 377 14.81 36.50 -37.52
CA LYS A 377 15.47 37.45 -38.42
C LYS A 377 16.94 37.67 -37.99
N ARG A 378 17.83 37.69 -38.96
CA ARG A 378 19.23 38.03 -38.69
C ARG A 378 19.38 39.55 -38.50
N LYS A 379 20.10 39.95 -37.46
CA LYS A 379 20.49 41.34 -37.24
C LYS A 379 21.31 41.80 -38.41
N LYS A 380 20.81 42.77 -39.21
CA LYS A 380 21.60 43.40 -40.25
C LYS A 380 22.66 44.32 -39.70
#